data_24aab10853e5832116acf15ce1fac29d
#
_entry.id   24aab10853e5832116acf15ce1fac29d
#
_cell.length_a   1.000
_cell.length_b   1.000
_cell.length_c   1.000
_cell.angle_alpha   90.00
_cell.angle_beta   90.00
_cell.angle_gamma   90.00
#
_symmetry.space_group_name_H-M   'P 1'
#
loop_
_entity.id
_entity.type
_entity.pdbx_description
1 polymer ?
#
loop_
_entity_poly.entity_id
_entity_poly.type
_entity_poly.pdbx_seq_one_letter_code
_entity_poly.pdbx_strand_id
1 'polypeptide(L)'
;MIPWVTVWGFGADINVRGDSLFVREKGASEAKRYSLSDVSHLIVAGDNVLHTAVISKCAKHEIPISFFDVHGKPEGSLFKSEKPRLSFAQDSIPKHAFALSAAENAADSRMRFLHELAETHENLFYQGEFDLLTHARSEFEYLITIPELSRGYLLTKNMYYEILSRVVPRKLGYVRRVEGASPDAVNALFSRGYAVLYATVAAACTGAGLDLNKGSLYEKSGACVYDIMEAALVPMVDRAVIKTAASGLLDDCSMSSSRCILSEDAVSFFSKELAASIDRKAIDENVLAYAKAVDDGVCVSYHYPA
;
A
#
# COMPACT_ATOMS: atom_id res chain seq x y z
N MET A 1 1.89 -18.81 -8.61
CA MET A 1 3.19 -18.10 -8.78
C MET A 1 2.89 -16.69 -9.24
N ILE A 2 3.56 -15.68 -8.68
CA ILE A 2 3.41 -14.28 -9.12
C ILE A 2 4.06 -14.13 -10.49
N PRO A 3 3.34 -13.69 -11.52
CA PRO A 3 3.84 -13.68 -12.89
C PRO A 3 4.67 -12.45 -13.26
N TRP A 4 4.85 -11.48 -12.35
CA TRP A 4 5.71 -10.33 -12.59
C TRP A 4 6.94 -10.33 -11.70
N VAL A 5 7.98 -9.62 -12.12
CA VAL A 5 9.21 -9.42 -11.37
C VAL A 5 9.37 -7.95 -11.02
N THR A 6 9.45 -7.64 -9.73
CA THR A 6 9.73 -6.29 -9.24
C THR A 6 11.15 -6.19 -8.71
N VAL A 7 11.91 -5.24 -9.23
CA VAL A 7 13.23 -4.84 -8.73
C VAL A 7 13.12 -3.49 -8.08
N TRP A 8 13.34 -3.45 -6.76
CA TRP A 8 13.10 -2.27 -5.95
C TRP A 8 14.39 -1.79 -5.28
N GLY A 9 14.64 -0.48 -5.33
CA GLY A 9 15.75 0.15 -4.62
C GLY A 9 16.84 0.67 -5.54
N PHE A 10 18.10 0.57 -5.11
CA PHE A 10 19.24 1.16 -5.80
C PHE A 10 20.34 0.14 -6.05
N GLY A 11 20.94 0.21 -7.24
CA GLY A 11 22.17 -0.51 -7.57
C GLY A 11 21.99 -2.01 -7.76
N ALA A 12 20.79 -2.49 -8.03
CA ALA A 12 20.59 -3.84 -8.53
C ALA A 12 21.08 -3.95 -9.97
N ASP A 13 21.61 -5.14 -10.33
CA ASP A 13 22.07 -5.50 -11.66
C ASP A 13 21.07 -6.47 -12.31
N ILE A 14 20.45 -6.03 -13.40
CA ILE A 14 19.41 -6.79 -14.12
C ILE A 14 19.97 -7.21 -15.46
N ASN A 15 20.15 -8.51 -15.64
CA ASN A 15 20.78 -9.11 -16.81
C ASN A 15 19.98 -10.30 -17.35
N VAL A 16 20.29 -10.76 -18.57
CA VAL A 16 19.66 -11.93 -19.19
C VAL A 16 20.72 -12.87 -19.75
N ARG A 17 20.53 -14.19 -19.55
CA ARG A 17 21.35 -15.23 -20.14
C ARG A 17 20.44 -16.33 -20.70
N GLY A 18 20.54 -16.59 -22.01
CA GLY A 18 19.55 -17.44 -22.68
C GLY A 18 18.15 -16.90 -22.55
N ASP A 19 17.22 -17.67 -22.05
CA ASP A 19 15.82 -17.29 -21.79
C ASP A 19 15.53 -17.15 -20.28
N SER A 20 16.55 -16.74 -19.51
CA SER A 20 16.43 -16.49 -18.09
C SER A 20 16.87 -15.08 -17.74
N LEU A 21 16.02 -14.38 -16.96
CA LEU A 21 16.30 -13.10 -16.33
C LEU A 21 17.03 -13.34 -15.01
N PHE A 22 18.07 -12.57 -14.76
CA PHE A 22 18.86 -12.59 -13.53
C PHE A 22 18.79 -11.22 -12.88
N VAL A 23 18.40 -11.19 -11.63
CA VAL A 23 18.34 -9.97 -10.81
C VAL A 23 19.25 -10.16 -9.60
N ARG A 24 20.31 -9.37 -9.53
CA ARG A 24 21.21 -9.34 -8.38
C ARG A 24 21.02 -8.03 -7.62
N GLU A 25 20.47 -8.11 -6.44
CA GLU A 25 20.30 -6.95 -5.55
C GLU A 25 21.66 -6.42 -5.09
N LYS A 26 21.74 -5.14 -4.77
CA LYS A 26 23.01 -4.54 -4.28
C LYS A 26 23.48 -5.24 -3.02
N GLY A 27 24.73 -5.73 -3.06
CA GLY A 27 25.34 -6.45 -1.93
C GLY A 27 24.97 -7.93 -1.84
N ALA A 28 24.09 -8.45 -2.69
CA ALA A 28 23.79 -9.87 -2.73
C ALA A 28 24.91 -10.65 -3.45
N SER A 29 25.30 -11.81 -2.87
CA SER A 29 26.28 -12.73 -3.46
C SER A 29 25.72 -13.48 -4.66
N GLU A 30 24.41 -13.74 -4.67
CA GLU A 30 23.73 -14.51 -5.69
C GLU A 30 22.64 -13.69 -6.40
N ALA A 31 22.41 -14.00 -7.67
CA ALA A 31 21.33 -13.44 -8.45
C ALA A 31 20.09 -14.36 -8.40
N LYS A 32 18.92 -13.79 -8.21
CA LYS A 32 17.64 -14.49 -8.39
C LYS A 32 17.44 -14.76 -9.89
N ARG A 33 16.99 -15.95 -10.22
CA ARG A 33 16.75 -16.39 -11.60
C ARG A 33 15.25 -16.54 -11.86
N TYR A 34 14.78 -16.00 -12.98
CA TYR A 34 13.40 -16.14 -13.47
C TYR A 34 13.43 -16.62 -14.92
N SER A 35 12.58 -17.59 -15.31
CA SER A 35 12.37 -17.93 -16.71
C SER A 35 11.56 -16.81 -17.38
N LEU A 36 11.98 -16.34 -18.55
CA LEU A 36 11.25 -15.31 -19.29
C LEU A 36 9.83 -15.77 -19.69
N SER A 37 9.60 -17.08 -19.86
CA SER A 37 8.26 -17.64 -20.10
C SER A 37 7.28 -17.44 -18.95
N ASP A 38 7.81 -17.26 -17.73
CA ASP A 38 7.02 -17.13 -16.50
C ASP A 38 6.87 -15.68 -16.05
N VAL A 39 7.50 -14.73 -16.78
CA VAL A 39 7.48 -13.31 -16.48
C VAL A 39 6.51 -12.59 -17.41
N SER A 40 5.41 -12.08 -16.85
CA SER A 40 4.43 -11.28 -17.59
C SER A 40 4.77 -9.79 -17.62
N HIS A 41 5.59 -9.30 -16.66
CA HIS A 41 5.94 -7.88 -16.52
C HIS A 41 7.25 -7.74 -15.73
N LEU A 42 8.13 -6.85 -16.17
CA LEU A 42 9.31 -6.43 -15.41
C LEU A 42 9.08 -5.00 -14.87
N ILE A 43 9.15 -4.83 -13.56
CA ILE A 43 8.99 -3.56 -12.89
C ILE A 43 10.31 -3.17 -12.26
N VAL A 44 10.81 -1.98 -12.60
CA VAL A 44 12.06 -1.44 -12.08
C VAL A 44 11.76 -0.13 -11.37
N ALA A 45 12.03 -0.09 -10.06
CA ALA A 45 11.79 1.07 -9.22
C ALA A 45 13.09 1.55 -8.59
N GLY A 46 13.41 2.83 -8.80
CA GLY A 46 14.65 3.46 -8.35
C GLY A 46 15.83 3.26 -9.33
N ASP A 47 17.03 3.68 -8.94
CA ASP A 47 18.22 3.70 -9.79
C ASP A 47 18.91 2.32 -9.83
N ASN A 48 18.68 1.59 -10.90
CA ASN A 48 19.21 0.25 -11.11
C ASN A 48 19.92 0.13 -12.46
N VAL A 49 20.77 -0.88 -12.61
CA VAL A 49 21.48 -1.17 -13.88
C VAL A 49 20.65 -2.17 -14.68
N LEU A 50 20.12 -1.72 -15.81
CA LEU A 50 19.37 -2.55 -16.74
C LEU A 50 20.19 -2.76 -18.02
N HIS A 51 20.64 -3.98 -18.26
CA HIS A 51 21.39 -4.29 -19.48
C HIS A 51 20.48 -4.25 -20.71
N THR A 52 20.98 -3.69 -21.82
CA THR A 52 20.22 -3.58 -23.08
C THR A 52 19.77 -4.94 -23.64
N ALA A 53 20.51 -6.02 -23.32
CA ALA A 53 20.09 -7.37 -23.65
C ALA A 53 18.76 -7.77 -23.00
N VAL A 54 18.47 -7.28 -21.79
CA VAL A 54 17.17 -7.48 -21.11
C VAL A 54 16.06 -6.82 -21.91
N ILE A 55 16.26 -5.55 -22.31
CA ILE A 55 15.29 -4.80 -23.12
C ILE A 55 14.98 -5.57 -24.41
N SER A 56 16.02 -6.02 -25.14
CA SER A 56 15.86 -6.75 -26.39
C SER A 56 15.14 -8.10 -26.21
N LYS A 57 15.41 -8.81 -25.11
CA LYS A 57 14.74 -10.08 -24.80
C LYS A 57 13.30 -9.86 -24.36
N CYS A 58 13.03 -8.88 -23.48
CA CYS A 58 11.67 -8.52 -23.08
C CYS A 58 10.82 -8.14 -24.30
N ALA A 59 11.39 -7.36 -25.25
CA ALA A 59 10.71 -7.03 -26.49
C ALA A 59 10.32 -8.26 -27.31
N LYS A 60 11.22 -9.24 -27.43
CA LYS A 60 10.99 -10.48 -28.20
C LYS A 60 9.93 -11.38 -27.54
N HIS A 61 9.79 -11.33 -26.23
CA HIS A 61 8.81 -12.09 -25.45
C HIS A 61 7.56 -11.30 -25.12
N GLU A 62 7.43 -10.07 -25.67
CA GLU A 62 6.29 -9.16 -25.41
C GLU A 62 6.11 -8.82 -23.91
N ILE A 63 7.20 -8.87 -23.13
CA ILE A 63 7.20 -8.55 -21.70
C ILE A 63 7.36 -7.03 -21.55
N PRO A 64 6.36 -6.31 -21.04
CA PRO A 64 6.49 -4.87 -20.77
C PRO A 64 7.48 -4.63 -19.63
N ILE A 65 8.16 -3.47 -19.70
CA ILE A 65 9.03 -2.97 -18.63
C ILE A 65 8.47 -1.65 -18.16
N SER A 66 8.14 -1.54 -16.87
CA SER A 66 7.68 -0.28 -16.27
C SER A 66 8.71 0.26 -15.28
N PHE A 67 8.88 1.57 -15.31
CA PHE A 67 9.80 2.30 -14.45
C PHE A 67 9.02 3.16 -13.45
N PHE A 68 9.49 3.12 -12.20
CA PHE A 68 8.94 3.91 -11.10
C PHE A 68 10.07 4.62 -10.37
N ASP A 69 9.78 5.80 -9.83
CA ASP A 69 10.66 6.42 -8.85
C ASP A 69 10.61 5.65 -7.52
N VAL A 70 11.45 6.04 -6.58
CA VAL A 70 11.52 5.42 -5.23
C VAL A 70 10.26 5.67 -4.38
N HIS A 71 9.41 6.59 -4.82
CA HIS A 71 8.13 6.91 -4.16
C HIS A 71 6.94 6.21 -4.82
N GLY A 72 7.20 5.39 -5.87
CA GLY A 72 6.19 4.63 -6.61
C GLY A 72 5.42 5.46 -7.61
N LYS A 73 5.94 6.62 -8.00
CA LYS A 73 5.37 7.38 -9.10
C LYS A 73 5.83 6.75 -10.42
N PRO A 74 4.91 6.41 -11.33
CA PRO A 74 5.28 5.93 -12.65
C PRO A 74 6.07 6.98 -13.42
N GLU A 75 7.25 6.62 -13.95
CA GLU A 75 8.10 7.47 -14.76
C GLU A 75 7.98 7.16 -16.24
N GLY A 76 7.69 5.92 -16.59
CA GLY A 76 7.54 5.48 -17.97
C GLY A 76 7.45 3.98 -18.13
N SER A 77 7.28 3.54 -19.37
CA SER A 77 7.29 2.11 -19.71
C SER A 77 7.79 1.86 -21.13
N LEU A 78 8.39 0.69 -21.33
CA LEU A 78 8.72 0.15 -22.64
C LEU A 78 7.75 -0.98 -22.96
N PHE A 79 7.38 -1.10 -24.24
CA PHE A 79 6.47 -2.13 -24.78
C PHE A 79 5.08 -2.11 -24.12
N LYS A 80 4.62 -0.91 -23.72
CA LYS A 80 3.30 -0.71 -23.14
C LYS A 80 2.22 -0.94 -24.20
N SER A 81 1.22 -1.76 -23.86
CA SER A 81 -0.08 -1.69 -24.53
C SER A 81 -0.70 -0.30 -24.30
N GLU A 82 -1.49 0.21 -25.25
CA GLU A 82 -2.17 1.51 -25.11
C GLU A 82 -3.03 1.59 -23.84
N LYS A 83 -3.55 0.43 -23.40
CA LYS A 83 -4.32 0.31 -22.14
C LYS A 83 -3.85 -0.89 -21.32
N PRO A 84 -3.88 -0.83 -19.99
CA PRO A 84 -3.64 -1.98 -19.12
C PRO A 84 -4.60 -3.13 -19.48
N ARG A 85 -4.13 -4.36 -19.40
CA ARG A 85 -4.87 -5.56 -19.83
C ARG A 85 -6.27 -5.66 -19.23
N LEU A 86 -6.41 -5.35 -17.95
CA LEU A 86 -7.67 -5.44 -17.21
C LEU A 86 -8.49 -4.15 -17.18
N SER A 87 -8.02 -3.07 -17.82
CA SER A 87 -8.70 -1.77 -17.78
C SER A 87 -10.17 -1.84 -18.23
N PHE A 88 -10.49 -2.66 -19.21
CA PHE A 88 -11.86 -2.85 -19.70
C PHE A 88 -12.72 -3.66 -18.70
N ALA A 89 -12.15 -4.73 -18.14
CA ALA A 89 -12.83 -5.54 -17.14
C ALA A 89 -13.15 -4.74 -15.88
N GLN A 90 -12.24 -3.85 -15.44
CA GLN A 90 -12.46 -2.95 -14.30
C GLN A 90 -13.66 -1.99 -14.50
N ASP A 91 -14.07 -1.68 -15.73
CA ASP A 91 -15.27 -0.88 -15.97
C ASP A 91 -16.56 -1.69 -15.74
N SER A 92 -16.48 -3.01 -15.87
CA SER A 92 -17.64 -3.93 -15.89
C SER A 92 -17.85 -4.68 -14.57
N ILE A 93 -16.97 -4.55 -13.58
CA ILE A 93 -17.12 -5.20 -12.27
C ILE A 93 -18.32 -4.66 -11.49
N PRO A 94 -18.88 -5.44 -10.55
CA PRO A 94 -19.89 -4.97 -9.61
C PRO A 94 -19.24 -3.99 -8.58
N LYS A 95 -19.05 -2.74 -8.99
CA LYS A 95 -18.26 -1.72 -8.25
C LYS A 95 -18.69 -1.58 -6.79
N HIS A 96 -20.00 -1.64 -6.50
CA HIS A 96 -20.46 -1.54 -5.11
C HIS A 96 -19.96 -2.70 -4.26
N ALA A 97 -19.97 -3.93 -4.75
CA ALA A 97 -19.47 -5.09 -4.00
C ALA A 97 -17.96 -5.02 -3.75
N PHE A 98 -17.19 -4.53 -4.74
CA PHE A 98 -15.74 -4.30 -4.56
C PHE A 98 -15.45 -3.18 -3.56
N ALA A 99 -16.21 -2.07 -3.62
CA ALA A 99 -16.10 -0.97 -2.67
C ALA A 99 -16.46 -1.41 -1.25
N LEU A 100 -17.53 -2.19 -1.10
CA LEU A 100 -17.97 -2.75 0.17
C LEU A 100 -16.88 -3.64 0.77
N SER A 101 -16.35 -4.58 0.00
CA SER A 101 -15.27 -5.46 0.45
C SER A 101 -14.03 -4.67 0.89
N ALA A 102 -13.61 -3.64 0.15
CA ALA A 102 -12.49 -2.79 0.53
C ALA A 102 -12.74 -2.06 1.86
N ALA A 103 -13.93 -1.44 2.01
CA ALA A 103 -14.33 -0.72 3.20
C ALA A 103 -14.41 -1.62 4.43
N GLU A 104 -15.03 -2.79 4.29
CA GLU A 104 -15.19 -3.79 5.35
C GLU A 104 -13.84 -4.31 5.86
N ASN A 105 -13.00 -4.81 4.96
CA ASN A 105 -11.69 -5.35 5.33
C ASN A 105 -10.81 -4.29 6.02
N ALA A 106 -10.87 -3.05 5.53
CA ALA A 106 -10.14 -1.95 6.14
C ALA A 106 -10.66 -1.57 7.54
N ALA A 107 -11.99 -1.51 7.71
CA ALA A 107 -12.60 -1.23 9.01
C ALA A 107 -12.30 -2.35 10.02
N ASP A 108 -12.47 -3.61 9.61
CA ASP A 108 -12.20 -4.78 10.44
C ASP A 108 -10.72 -4.86 10.88
N SER A 109 -9.78 -4.52 9.99
CA SER A 109 -8.36 -4.44 10.33
C SER A 109 -8.08 -3.38 11.39
N ARG A 110 -8.70 -2.20 11.27
CA ARG A 110 -8.57 -1.11 12.25
C ARG A 110 -9.20 -1.47 13.60
N MET A 111 -10.38 -2.07 13.60
CA MET A 111 -11.06 -2.48 14.83
C MET A 111 -10.28 -3.54 15.60
N ARG A 112 -9.71 -4.53 14.90
CA ARG A 112 -8.82 -5.51 15.53
C ARG A 112 -7.63 -4.84 16.19
N PHE A 113 -6.98 -3.91 15.51
CA PHE A 113 -5.82 -3.21 16.07
C PHE A 113 -6.19 -2.34 17.28
N LEU A 114 -7.32 -1.65 17.24
CA LEU A 114 -7.81 -0.91 18.42
C LEU A 114 -8.10 -1.84 19.59
N HIS A 115 -8.65 -3.02 19.35
CA HIS A 115 -8.89 -4.01 20.39
C HIS A 115 -7.59 -4.50 21.02
N GLU A 116 -6.58 -4.82 20.22
CA GLU A 116 -5.24 -5.18 20.71
C GLU A 116 -4.59 -4.06 21.53
N LEU A 117 -4.72 -2.81 21.10
CA LEU A 117 -4.21 -1.66 21.86
C LEU A 117 -4.93 -1.47 23.18
N ALA A 118 -6.22 -1.80 23.27
CA ALA A 118 -7.01 -1.73 24.51
C ALA A 118 -6.54 -2.72 25.57
N GLU A 119 -5.91 -3.84 25.19
CA GLU A 119 -5.31 -4.78 26.13
C GLU A 119 -4.17 -4.18 26.96
N THR A 120 -3.49 -3.16 26.41
CA THR A 120 -2.32 -2.53 27.01
C THR A 120 -2.53 -1.06 27.41
N HIS A 121 -3.62 -0.44 26.96
CA HIS A 121 -3.95 0.96 27.22
C HIS A 121 -5.30 1.07 27.92
N GLU A 122 -5.29 1.13 29.24
CA GLU A 122 -6.49 1.38 30.04
C GLU A 122 -7.19 2.67 29.57
N ASN A 123 -8.52 2.61 29.46
CA ASN A 123 -9.38 3.74 29.03
C ASN A 123 -9.09 4.24 27.58
N LEU A 124 -8.67 3.37 26.68
CA LEU A 124 -8.50 3.72 25.27
C LEU A 124 -9.82 4.21 24.65
N PHE A 125 -10.94 3.59 25.02
CA PHE A 125 -12.27 3.95 24.54
C PHE A 125 -13.05 4.78 25.58
N TYR A 126 -13.81 5.75 25.09
CA TYR A 126 -14.91 6.31 25.87
C TYR A 126 -16.06 5.30 25.98
N GLN A 127 -16.95 5.48 26.95
CA GLN A 127 -18.10 4.60 27.16
C GLN A 127 -18.93 4.51 25.87
N GLY A 128 -19.16 3.29 25.38
CA GLY A 128 -19.95 3.00 24.18
C GLY A 128 -19.28 3.34 22.83
N GLU A 129 -18.06 3.87 22.83
CA GLU A 129 -17.39 4.31 21.60
C GLU A 129 -17.03 3.14 20.67
N PHE A 130 -16.57 2.02 21.23
CA PHE A 130 -16.29 0.82 20.45
C PHE A 130 -17.57 0.17 19.91
N ASP A 131 -18.65 0.18 20.69
CA ASP A 131 -19.97 -0.30 20.25
C ASP A 131 -20.49 0.54 19.09
N LEU A 132 -20.31 1.87 19.15
CA LEU A 132 -20.68 2.79 18.07
C LEU A 132 -19.89 2.49 16.80
N LEU A 133 -18.58 2.26 16.91
CA LEU A 133 -17.71 1.90 15.78
C LEU A 133 -18.14 0.57 15.15
N THR A 134 -18.44 -0.43 16.00
CA THR A 134 -18.93 -1.75 15.56
C THR A 134 -20.28 -1.63 14.86
N HIS A 135 -21.20 -0.82 15.41
CA HIS A 135 -22.50 -0.57 14.79
C HIS A 135 -22.33 0.13 13.43
N ALA A 136 -21.53 1.20 13.37
CA ALA A 136 -21.27 1.93 12.12
C ALA A 136 -20.66 1.01 11.04
N ARG A 137 -19.80 0.05 11.44
CA ARG A 137 -19.24 -0.96 10.51
C ARG A 137 -20.34 -1.93 10.03
N SER A 138 -21.24 -2.38 10.89
CA SER A 138 -22.33 -3.29 10.51
C SER A 138 -23.34 -2.66 9.56
N GLU A 139 -23.46 -1.35 9.54
CA GLU A 139 -24.35 -0.63 8.62
C GLU A 139 -23.84 -0.59 7.16
N PHE A 140 -22.55 -0.91 6.90
CA PHE A 140 -21.98 -0.80 5.54
C PHE A 140 -22.76 -1.62 4.50
N GLU A 141 -23.22 -2.82 4.86
CA GLU A 141 -23.98 -3.69 3.96
C GLU A 141 -25.35 -3.13 3.55
N TYR A 142 -25.91 -2.19 4.35
CA TYR A 142 -27.19 -1.55 4.07
C TYR A 142 -27.06 -0.25 3.25
N LEU A 143 -25.82 0.25 3.05
CA LEU A 143 -25.55 1.45 2.26
C LEU A 143 -25.52 1.11 0.77
N ILE A 144 -26.60 1.45 0.06
CA ILE A 144 -26.88 1.00 -1.29
C ILE A 144 -26.00 1.69 -2.35
N THR A 145 -25.57 2.94 -2.09
CA THR A 145 -24.78 3.70 -3.05
C THR A 145 -23.32 3.83 -2.60
N ILE A 146 -22.38 3.87 -3.56
CA ILE A 146 -20.95 4.07 -3.26
C ILE A 146 -20.70 5.39 -2.49
N PRO A 147 -21.33 6.54 -2.81
CA PRO A 147 -21.16 7.74 -2.03
C PRO A 147 -21.60 7.64 -0.57
N GLU A 148 -22.68 6.88 -0.27
CA GLU A 148 -23.11 6.63 1.11
C GLU A 148 -22.11 5.73 1.83
N LEU A 149 -21.69 4.64 1.20
CA LEU A 149 -20.66 3.75 1.72
C LEU A 149 -19.34 4.50 2.00
N SER A 150 -18.87 5.32 1.06
CA SER A 150 -17.66 6.12 1.23
C SER A 150 -17.76 7.08 2.41
N ARG A 151 -18.93 7.69 2.65
CA ARG A 151 -19.16 8.55 3.84
C ARG A 151 -19.16 7.76 5.14
N GLY A 152 -19.87 6.62 5.19
CA GLY A 152 -19.89 5.72 6.35
C GLY A 152 -18.47 5.21 6.67
N TYR A 153 -17.75 4.78 5.65
CA TYR A 153 -16.36 4.34 5.78
C TYR A 153 -15.43 5.46 6.28
N LEU A 154 -15.57 6.69 5.74
CA LEU A 154 -14.76 7.83 6.18
C LEU A 154 -15.02 8.18 7.64
N LEU A 155 -16.26 8.03 8.12
CA LEU A 155 -16.60 8.25 9.53
C LEU A 155 -15.85 7.25 10.42
N THR A 156 -15.92 5.95 10.14
CA THR A 156 -15.20 4.93 10.91
C THR A 156 -13.69 5.12 10.85
N LYS A 157 -13.15 5.51 9.70
CA LYS A 157 -11.73 5.84 9.50
C LYS A 157 -11.29 7.03 10.36
N ASN A 158 -12.10 8.09 10.44
CA ASN A 158 -11.79 9.26 11.26
C ASN A 158 -11.85 8.93 12.76
N MET A 159 -12.85 8.17 13.20
CA MET A 159 -12.95 7.68 14.58
C MET A 159 -11.71 6.84 14.95
N TYR A 160 -11.28 5.94 14.08
CA TYR A 160 -10.06 5.16 14.32
C TYR A 160 -8.85 6.05 14.61
N TYR A 161 -8.56 7.06 13.79
CA TYR A 161 -7.40 7.93 14.00
C TYR A 161 -7.54 8.82 15.24
N GLU A 162 -8.75 9.21 15.59
CA GLU A 162 -9.03 9.94 16.82
C GLU A 162 -8.77 9.08 18.07
N ILE A 163 -9.26 7.83 18.08
CA ILE A 163 -8.98 6.87 19.15
C ILE A 163 -7.49 6.58 19.22
N LEU A 164 -6.84 6.36 18.09
CA LEU A 164 -5.41 6.09 17.99
C LEU A 164 -4.57 7.23 18.58
N SER A 165 -5.05 8.48 18.54
CA SER A 165 -4.34 9.62 19.12
C SER A 165 -4.13 9.51 20.64
N ARG A 166 -4.94 8.71 21.33
CA ARG A 166 -4.83 8.49 22.78
C ARG A 166 -3.70 7.57 23.18
N VAL A 167 -3.20 6.75 22.22
CA VAL A 167 -2.03 5.88 22.39
C VAL A 167 -0.74 6.66 22.16
N VAL A 168 -0.79 7.72 21.37
CA VAL A 168 0.36 8.54 21.02
C VAL A 168 0.73 9.45 22.22
N PRO A 169 2.03 9.59 22.57
CA PRO A 169 2.47 10.52 23.61
C PRO A 169 1.96 11.95 23.37
N ARG A 170 1.24 12.53 24.32
CA ARG A 170 0.59 13.86 24.21
C ARG A 170 1.54 14.99 23.79
N LYS A 171 2.81 14.90 24.19
CA LYS A 171 3.86 15.87 23.82
C LYS A 171 4.11 15.98 22.32
N LEU A 172 3.75 14.97 21.52
CA LEU A 172 3.88 14.97 20.05
C LEU A 172 2.77 15.75 19.34
N GLY A 173 1.73 16.18 20.05
CA GLY A 173 0.67 17.04 19.51
C GLY A 173 -0.23 16.38 18.46
N TYR A 174 -0.17 15.06 18.29
CA TYR A 174 -1.02 14.33 17.36
C TYR A 174 -2.46 14.24 17.89
N VAL A 175 -3.41 14.67 17.09
CA VAL A 175 -4.84 14.63 17.43
C VAL A 175 -5.63 13.74 16.46
N ARG A 176 -5.27 13.79 15.18
CA ARG A 176 -5.92 13.04 14.12
C ARG A 176 -5.04 12.96 12.86
N ARG A 177 -5.36 12.06 11.96
CA ARG A 177 -4.73 12.02 10.65
C ARG A 177 -5.15 13.22 9.79
N VAL A 178 -4.15 13.91 9.20
CA VAL A 178 -4.34 15.00 8.24
C VAL A 178 -3.72 14.57 6.91
N GLU A 179 -4.54 14.41 5.89
CA GLU A 179 -4.07 14.04 4.56
C GLU A 179 -3.46 15.26 3.84
N GLY A 180 -2.38 15.02 3.09
CA GLY A 180 -1.71 16.06 2.29
C GLY A 180 -0.87 17.05 3.09
N ALA A 181 -0.90 17.00 4.43
CA ALA A 181 -0.07 17.83 5.31
C ALA A 181 0.61 16.96 6.39
N SER A 182 1.65 17.50 7.00
CA SER A 182 2.34 16.85 8.12
C SER A 182 2.53 17.87 9.24
N PRO A 183 1.42 18.22 9.95
CA PRO A 183 1.44 19.26 10.98
C PRO A 183 2.22 18.84 12.24
N ASP A 184 2.48 17.57 12.42
CA ASP A 184 3.22 16.94 13.51
C ASP A 184 4.04 15.76 13.01
N ALA A 185 4.93 15.24 13.86
CA ALA A 185 5.83 14.15 13.53
C ALA A 185 5.09 12.83 13.22
N VAL A 186 3.97 12.56 13.89
CA VAL A 186 3.19 11.34 13.67
C VAL A 186 2.50 11.37 12.31
N ASN A 187 1.92 12.52 11.92
CA ASN A 187 1.39 12.71 10.57
C ASN A 187 2.47 12.61 9.49
N ALA A 188 3.70 13.05 9.79
CA ALA A 188 4.83 12.88 8.87
C ALA A 188 5.20 11.40 8.68
N LEU A 189 5.20 10.59 9.75
CA LEU A 189 5.42 9.15 9.68
C LEU A 189 4.32 8.45 8.87
N PHE A 190 3.03 8.74 9.14
CA PHE A 190 1.91 8.19 8.36
C PHE A 190 2.07 8.53 6.88
N SER A 191 2.35 9.80 6.55
CA SER A 191 2.50 10.22 5.15
C SER A 191 3.64 9.48 4.46
N ARG A 192 4.77 9.28 5.14
CA ARG A 192 5.92 8.54 4.61
C ARG A 192 5.61 7.06 4.44
N GLY A 193 5.02 6.42 5.44
CA GLY A 193 4.68 4.99 5.39
C GLY A 193 3.64 4.68 4.31
N TYR A 194 2.61 5.51 4.22
CA TYR A 194 1.57 5.35 3.19
C TYR A 194 2.10 5.59 1.77
N ALA A 195 3.06 6.50 1.59
CA ALA A 195 3.71 6.68 0.30
C ALA A 195 4.50 5.43 -0.13
N VAL A 196 5.25 4.81 0.79
CA VAL A 196 5.99 3.56 0.51
C VAL A 196 5.04 2.41 0.20
N LEU A 197 3.95 2.25 0.98
CA LEU A 197 2.96 1.21 0.74
C LEU A 197 2.24 1.43 -0.60
N TYR A 198 1.81 2.67 -0.88
CA TYR A 198 1.21 3.04 -2.17
C TYR A 198 2.11 2.65 -3.35
N ALA A 199 3.40 2.98 -3.26
CA ALA A 199 4.38 2.64 -4.27
C ALA A 199 4.47 1.13 -4.52
N THR A 200 4.51 0.35 -3.44
CA THR A 200 4.59 -1.11 -3.53
C THR A 200 3.34 -1.70 -4.16
N VAL A 201 2.14 -1.26 -3.74
CA VAL A 201 0.86 -1.73 -4.30
C VAL A 201 0.70 -1.29 -5.76
N ALA A 202 1.09 -0.04 -6.11
CA ALA A 202 1.01 0.46 -7.48
C ALA A 202 1.88 -0.36 -8.45
N ALA A 203 3.10 -0.73 -8.02
CA ALA A 203 3.98 -1.61 -8.78
C ALA A 203 3.32 -2.99 -9.02
N ALA A 204 2.75 -3.60 -7.98
CA ALA A 204 2.06 -4.88 -8.09
C ALA A 204 0.81 -4.79 -9.01
N CYS A 205 -0.01 -3.74 -8.87
CA CYS A 205 -1.17 -3.48 -9.75
C CYS A 205 -0.75 -3.36 -11.22
N THR A 206 0.35 -2.63 -11.48
CA THR A 206 0.91 -2.51 -12.83
C THR A 206 1.33 -3.88 -13.36
N GLY A 207 2.02 -4.68 -12.54
CA GLY A 207 2.44 -6.04 -12.89
C GLY A 207 1.26 -6.98 -13.20
N ALA A 208 0.14 -6.81 -12.48
CA ALA A 208 -1.09 -7.55 -12.70
C ALA A 208 -1.88 -7.08 -13.94
N GLY A 209 -1.50 -5.95 -14.56
CA GLY A 209 -2.20 -5.36 -15.70
C GLY A 209 -3.48 -4.60 -15.34
N LEU A 210 -3.57 -4.10 -14.10
CA LEU A 210 -4.65 -3.23 -13.62
C LEU A 210 -4.41 -1.78 -14.03
N ASP A 211 -5.48 -1.06 -14.30
CA ASP A 211 -5.47 0.40 -14.44
C ASP A 211 -5.51 1.03 -13.04
N LEU A 212 -4.44 1.73 -12.69
CA LEU A 212 -4.27 2.31 -11.35
C LEU A 212 -5.38 3.30 -10.98
N ASN A 213 -6.03 3.93 -11.96
CA ASN A 213 -7.03 4.97 -11.76
C ASN A 213 -8.47 4.43 -11.66
N LYS A 214 -8.69 3.13 -11.91
CA LYS A 214 -10.02 2.52 -11.91
C LYS A 214 -10.28 1.76 -10.62
N GLY A 215 -10.68 2.48 -9.59
CA GLY A 215 -11.13 1.95 -8.31
C GLY A 215 -12.65 1.82 -8.21
N SER A 216 -13.11 1.44 -7.04
CA SER A 216 -14.52 1.27 -6.69
C SER A 216 -14.93 2.12 -5.48
N LEU A 217 -14.13 2.13 -4.41
CA LEU A 217 -14.37 2.92 -3.19
C LEU A 217 -13.88 4.38 -3.35
N TYR A 218 -12.78 4.58 -4.05
CA TYR A 218 -12.17 5.89 -4.27
C TYR A 218 -12.40 6.39 -5.70
N GLU A 219 -12.64 7.72 -5.83
CA GLU A 219 -12.78 8.44 -7.11
C GLU A 219 -11.67 9.46 -7.28
N LYS A 220 -10.40 9.03 -7.24
CA LYS A 220 -9.23 9.89 -7.39
C LYS A 220 -8.13 9.21 -8.22
N SER A 221 -7.12 9.96 -8.62
CA SER A 221 -5.93 9.35 -9.25
C SER A 221 -5.35 8.28 -8.33
N GLY A 222 -5.06 7.11 -8.87
CA GLY A 222 -4.61 5.95 -8.11
C GLY A 222 -5.73 5.22 -7.35
N ALA A 223 -6.99 5.42 -7.71
CA ALA A 223 -8.16 4.85 -7.01
C ALA A 223 -8.04 3.34 -6.74
N CYS A 224 -7.65 2.55 -7.74
CA CYS A 224 -7.44 1.10 -7.61
C CYS A 224 -6.39 0.77 -6.54
N VAL A 225 -5.29 1.55 -6.50
CA VAL A 225 -4.22 1.35 -5.52
C VAL A 225 -4.74 1.64 -4.10
N TYR A 226 -5.52 2.73 -3.94
CA TYR A 226 -6.12 3.06 -2.64
C TYR A 226 -7.10 2.00 -2.17
N ASP A 227 -7.97 1.48 -3.04
CA ASP A 227 -8.91 0.41 -2.68
C ASP A 227 -8.20 -0.81 -2.11
N ILE A 228 -7.10 -1.23 -2.75
CA ILE A 228 -6.37 -2.43 -2.34
C ILE A 228 -5.52 -2.18 -1.09
N MET A 229 -4.88 -1.01 -0.98
CA MET A 229 -3.98 -0.74 0.13
C MET A 229 -4.67 -0.47 1.46
N GLU A 230 -5.95 -0.08 1.46
CA GLU A 230 -6.67 0.28 2.70
C GLU A 230 -6.68 -0.86 3.73
N ALA A 231 -6.84 -2.11 3.30
CA ALA A 231 -6.78 -3.26 4.19
C ALA A 231 -5.38 -3.55 4.74
N ALA A 232 -4.33 -3.09 4.03
CA ALA A 232 -2.93 -3.29 4.40
C ALA A 232 -2.37 -2.17 5.29
N LEU A 233 -3.08 -1.04 5.46
CA LEU A 233 -2.55 0.12 6.18
C LEU A 233 -2.15 -0.23 7.62
N VAL A 234 -3.02 -0.91 8.35
CA VAL A 234 -2.77 -1.26 9.75
C VAL A 234 -1.61 -2.23 9.90
N PRO A 235 -1.62 -3.44 9.30
CA PRO A 235 -0.56 -4.40 9.51
C PRO A 235 0.80 -3.94 8.98
N MET A 236 0.82 -3.11 7.94
CA MET A 236 2.08 -2.75 7.27
C MET A 236 2.62 -1.37 7.62
N VAL A 237 1.78 -0.44 8.12
CA VAL A 237 2.22 0.93 8.39
C VAL A 237 1.84 1.41 9.79
N ASP A 238 0.56 1.33 10.17
CA ASP A 238 0.07 1.99 11.39
C ASP A 238 0.76 1.46 12.65
N ARG A 239 1.00 0.15 12.70
CA ARG A 239 1.76 -0.49 13.80
C ARG A 239 3.18 0.08 13.90
N ALA A 240 3.88 0.25 12.78
CA ALA A 240 5.22 0.82 12.74
C ALA A 240 5.22 2.29 13.17
N VAL A 241 4.18 3.06 12.79
CA VAL A 241 4.02 4.45 13.23
C VAL A 241 3.84 4.54 14.75
N ILE A 242 2.94 3.74 15.33
CA ILE A 242 2.68 3.74 16.78
C ILE A 242 3.93 3.31 17.55
N LYS A 243 4.63 2.26 17.09
CA LYS A 243 5.89 1.83 17.69
C LYS A 243 6.95 2.92 17.66
N THR A 244 7.06 3.64 16.54
CA THR A 244 8.01 4.76 16.43
C THR A 244 7.60 5.94 17.31
N ALA A 245 6.30 6.26 17.40
CA ALA A 245 5.81 7.32 18.28
C ALA A 245 6.11 7.04 19.76
N ALA A 246 6.06 5.78 20.17
CA ALA A 246 6.38 5.36 21.54
C ALA A 246 7.89 5.32 21.86
N SER A 247 8.78 5.38 20.85
CA SER A 247 10.24 5.23 21.05
C SER A 247 10.94 6.43 21.68
N GLY A 248 10.30 7.62 21.70
CA GLY A 248 10.92 8.87 22.13
C GLY A 248 11.78 9.57 21.07
N LEU A 249 12.00 8.97 19.91
CA LEU A 249 12.85 9.53 18.84
C LEU A 249 12.21 10.70 18.09
N LEU A 250 10.92 10.98 18.33
CA LEU A 250 10.21 12.09 17.69
C LEU A 250 10.33 13.43 18.44
N ASP A 251 11.00 13.45 19.61
CA ASP A 251 11.15 14.65 20.41
C ASP A 251 12.05 15.70 19.72
N ASP A 252 12.99 15.25 18.88
CA ASP A 252 13.97 16.10 18.17
C ASP A 252 13.50 16.52 16.76
N CYS A 253 12.20 16.32 16.45
CA CYS A 253 11.65 16.74 15.17
C CYS A 253 11.43 18.26 15.13
N SER A 254 11.72 18.90 13.99
CA SER A 254 11.61 20.34 13.82
C SER A 254 10.47 20.73 12.88
N MET A 255 9.95 21.94 13.04
CA MET A 255 8.93 22.48 12.12
C MET A 255 9.56 23.40 11.08
N SER A 256 9.27 23.15 9.80
CA SER A 256 9.63 24.04 8.71
C SER A 256 8.38 24.47 7.97
N SER A 257 8.03 25.74 8.06
CA SER A 257 6.81 26.33 7.50
C SER A 257 5.56 25.60 8.02
N SER A 258 4.94 24.71 7.26
CA SER A 258 3.74 23.96 7.62
C SER A 258 4.00 22.44 7.71
N ARG A 259 5.26 22.00 7.70
CA ARG A 259 5.63 20.56 7.69
C ARG A 259 6.57 20.23 8.83
N CYS A 260 6.31 19.14 9.49
CA CYS A 260 7.25 18.56 10.43
C CYS A 260 8.36 17.82 9.67
N ILE A 261 9.60 18.12 10.03
CA ILE A 261 10.82 17.45 9.54
C ILE A 261 11.27 16.47 10.61
N LEU A 262 11.27 15.19 10.27
CA LEU A 262 11.73 14.12 11.13
C LEU A 262 13.27 14.17 11.26
N SER A 263 13.79 13.85 12.44
CA SER A 263 15.23 13.65 12.65
C SER A 263 15.74 12.43 11.87
N GLU A 264 17.05 12.38 11.59
CA GLU A 264 17.67 11.24 10.91
C GLU A 264 17.47 9.92 11.67
N ASP A 265 17.58 9.96 12.99
CA ASP A 265 17.37 8.80 13.87
C ASP A 265 15.92 8.30 13.81
N ALA A 266 14.94 9.21 13.85
CA ALA A 266 13.54 8.86 13.71
C ALA A 266 13.25 8.24 12.32
N VAL A 267 13.81 8.82 11.26
CA VAL A 267 13.68 8.29 9.89
C VAL A 267 14.33 6.91 9.77
N SER A 268 15.52 6.73 10.32
CA SER A 268 16.25 5.46 10.27
C SER A 268 15.50 4.36 11.02
N PHE A 269 15.05 4.64 12.25
CA PHE A 269 14.27 3.70 13.05
C PHE A 269 12.96 3.32 12.35
N PHE A 270 12.17 4.32 11.93
CA PHE A 270 10.91 4.08 11.24
C PHE A 270 11.10 3.29 9.94
N SER A 271 12.12 3.62 9.15
CA SER A 271 12.40 2.91 7.90
C SER A 271 12.73 1.43 8.13
N LYS A 272 13.42 1.11 9.23
CA LYS A 272 13.71 -0.27 9.63
C LYS A 272 12.44 -1.02 10.04
N GLU A 273 11.60 -0.39 10.88
CA GLU A 273 10.31 -0.98 11.30
C GLU A 273 9.38 -1.18 10.10
N LEU A 274 9.28 -0.19 9.23
CA LEU A 274 8.47 -0.26 8.02
C LEU A 274 8.95 -1.36 7.07
N ALA A 275 10.27 -1.49 6.88
CA ALA A 275 10.83 -2.54 6.03
C ALA A 275 10.58 -3.95 6.59
N ALA A 276 10.47 -4.09 7.91
CA ALA A 276 10.13 -5.35 8.56
C ALA A 276 8.63 -5.68 8.47
N SER A 277 7.76 -4.66 8.41
CA SER A 277 6.30 -4.85 8.37
C SER A 277 5.72 -4.95 6.96
N ILE A 278 6.36 -4.38 5.93
CA ILE A 278 5.86 -4.48 4.55
C ILE A 278 6.14 -5.86 3.97
N ASP A 279 5.12 -6.69 3.96
CA ASP A 279 5.13 -8.00 3.30
C ASP A 279 4.76 -7.86 1.82
N ARG A 280 5.79 -7.73 0.97
CA ARG A 280 5.61 -7.63 -0.48
C ARG A 280 4.94 -8.85 -1.08
N LYS A 281 5.23 -10.04 -0.55
CA LYS A 281 4.62 -11.28 -1.04
C LYS A 281 3.11 -11.27 -0.79
N ALA A 282 2.68 -10.88 0.42
CA ALA A 282 1.26 -10.74 0.73
C ALA A 282 0.58 -9.68 -0.15
N ILE A 283 1.25 -8.55 -0.43
CA ILE A 283 0.74 -7.53 -1.36
C ILE A 283 0.56 -8.13 -2.76
N ASP A 284 1.57 -8.77 -3.30
CA ASP A 284 1.53 -9.36 -4.64
C ASP A 284 0.40 -10.42 -4.75
N GLU A 285 0.24 -11.27 -3.73
CA GLU A 285 -0.81 -12.29 -3.67
C GLU A 285 -2.22 -11.66 -3.62
N ASN A 286 -2.42 -10.61 -2.82
CA ASN A 286 -3.71 -9.90 -2.75
C ASN A 286 -4.03 -9.15 -4.04
N VAL A 287 -3.03 -8.50 -4.67
CA VAL A 287 -3.21 -7.84 -5.96
C VAL A 287 -3.54 -8.85 -7.06
N LEU A 288 -2.88 -10.02 -7.07
CA LEU A 288 -3.19 -11.09 -8.01
C LEU A 288 -4.62 -11.63 -7.81
N ALA A 289 -5.04 -11.81 -6.56
CA ALA A 289 -6.41 -12.21 -6.22
C ALA A 289 -7.43 -11.17 -6.68
N TYR A 290 -7.14 -9.87 -6.48
CA TYR A 290 -7.98 -8.78 -6.97
C TYR A 290 -8.06 -8.77 -8.51
N ALA A 291 -6.93 -8.92 -9.20
CA ALA A 291 -6.88 -8.96 -10.66
C ALA A 291 -7.70 -10.15 -11.22
N LYS A 292 -7.63 -11.31 -10.57
CA LYS A 292 -8.44 -12.47 -10.91
C LYS A 292 -9.93 -12.20 -10.66
N ALA A 293 -10.27 -11.61 -9.52
CA ALA A 293 -11.65 -11.22 -9.20
C ALA A 293 -12.24 -10.25 -10.23
N VAL A 294 -11.43 -9.30 -10.73
CA VAL A 294 -11.81 -8.39 -11.83
C VAL A 294 -12.06 -9.15 -13.13
N ASP A 295 -11.22 -10.13 -13.47
CA ASP A 295 -11.33 -10.94 -14.69
C ASP A 295 -12.58 -11.85 -14.63
N ASP A 296 -12.83 -12.45 -13.45
CA ASP A 296 -13.96 -13.35 -13.20
C ASP A 296 -15.29 -12.59 -12.93
N GLY A 297 -15.25 -11.27 -12.66
CA GLY A 297 -16.41 -10.44 -12.30
C GLY A 297 -17.01 -10.77 -10.92
N VAL A 298 -16.20 -11.35 -10.02
CA VAL A 298 -16.60 -11.73 -8.66
C VAL A 298 -15.87 -10.88 -7.62
N CYS A 299 -16.47 -10.71 -6.42
CA CYS A 299 -15.86 -9.91 -5.36
C CYS A 299 -14.63 -10.60 -4.75
N VAL A 300 -13.67 -9.80 -4.29
CA VAL A 300 -12.44 -10.26 -3.64
C VAL A 300 -12.52 -10.08 -2.13
N SER A 301 -11.92 -10.99 -1.37
CA SER A 301 -11.61 -10.83 0.04
C SER A 301 -10.09 -10.64 0.20
N TYR A 302 -9.69 -9.65 1.01
CA TYR A 302 -8.28 -9.34 1.25
C TYR A 302 -7.75 -10.14 2.44
N HIS A 303 -6.54 -10.68 2.31
CA HIS A 303 -5.89 -11.49 3.33
C HIS A 303 -4.50 -10.94 3.62
N TYR A 304 -4.41 -10.08 4.64
CA TYR A 304 -3.13 -9.63 5.16
C TYR A 304 -2.86 -10.27 6.53
N PRO A 305 -1.62 -10.67 6.81
CA PRO A 305 -1.27 -11.15 8.15
C PRO A 305 -1.54 -10.06 9.19
N ALA A 306 -1.97 -10.48 10.37
CA ALA A 306 -2.32 -9.59 11.48
C ALA A 306 -1.08 -8.92 12.10
#